data_c7d2ed9bd06171a9e00d0cd68ac31287
#
_entry.id   c7d2ed9bd06171a9e00d0cd68ac31287
#
_cell.length_a   1.000
_cell.length_b   1.000
_cell.length_c   1.000
_cell.angle_alpha   90.00
_cell.angle_beta   90.00
_cell.angle_gamma   90.00
#
_symmetry.space_group_name_H-M   'P 1'
#
loop_
_entity.id
_entity.type
_entity.pdbx_description
1 polymer ?
#
loop_
_entity_poly.entity_id
_entity_poly.type
_entity_poly.pdbx_seq_one_letter_code
_entity_poly.pdbx_strand_id
1 'polypeptide(L)'
;MRIIAGEFRGRKLDAPRGDGTRPTTDRVRESLMSALVSLRDGLDGAVVLDAFAGSGALSLEALSRGADTAVLCERDRDAAAVIERNISALRLGHDRARLVRGDVLKRGAAAPGRPFDLVFLDPPYATDPAEIFGLLGRLGDAGALARDLIVSYEHDASDDDAVETLAETSGYEIASRRHFGDTTLDLLERLCTE
;
A
#
# COMPACT_ATOMS: atom_id res chain seq x y z
N MET A 1 -17.71 -1.65 0.94
CA MET A 1 -16.95 -0.44 0.52
C MET A 1 -17.12 -0.18 -0.98
N ARG A 2 -16.57 0.89 -1.54
CA ARG A 2 -16.65 1.22 -2.98
C ARG A 2 -15.41 2.00 -3.43
N ILE A 3 -15.15 1.99 -4.73
CA ILE A 3 -14.16 2.87 -5.38
C ILE A 3 -14.68 4.32 -5.32
N ILE A 4 -13.81 5.26 -4.92
CA ILE A 4 -14.18 6.65 -4.65
C ILE A 4 -14.06 7.51 -5.92
N ALA A 5 -12.99 7.33 -6.70
CA ALA A 5 -12.70 8.14 -7.87
C ALA A 5 -12.09 7.34 -9.02
N GLY A 6 -11.90 7.98 -10.18
CA GLY A 6 -11.25 7.41 -11.36
C GLY A 6 -12.17 6.55 -12.22
N GLU A 7 -11.56 5.67 -13.02
CA GLU A 7 -12.21 4.82 -14.04
C GLU A 7 -13.35 3.96 -13.46
N PHE A 8 -13.12 3.40 -12.24
CA PHE A 8 -14.07 2.48 -11.61
C PHE A 8 -14.94 3.15 -10.55
N ARG A 9 -15.04 4.47 -10.52
CA ARG A 9 -15.80 5.23 -9.51
C ARG A 9 -17.20 4.65 -9.28
N GLY A 10 -17.54 4.46 -8.00
CA GLY A 10 -18.84 3.95 -7.56
C GLY A 10 -18.99 2.43 -7.61
N ARG A 11 -18.04 1.68 -8.21
CA ARG A 11 -18.06 0.21 -8.21
C ARG A 11 -17.92 -0.30 -6.77
N LYS A 12 -18.79 -1.25 -6.42
CA LYS A 12 -18.75 -1.89 -5.10
C LYS A 12 -17.60 -2.87 -5.02
N LEU A 13 -16.94 -2.91 -3.87
CA LEU A 13 -15.92 -3.90 -3.51
C LEU A 13 -16.43 -4.71 -2.32
N ASP A 14 -16.20 -6.01 -2.37
CA ASP A 14 -16.40 -6.91 -1.25
C ASP A 14 -15.36 -6.61 -0.15
N ALA A 15 -15.72 -6.90 1.09
CA ALA A 15 -14.82 -6.86 2.24
C ALA A 15 -14.66 -8.26 2.84
N PRO A 16 -13.51 -8.61 3.43
CA PRO A 16 -13.37 -9.84 4.21
C PRO A 16 -14.39 -9.89 5.34
N ARG A 17 -14.84 -11.09 5.71
CA ARG A 17 -15.72 -11.29 6.87
C ARG A 17 -14.87 -11.32 8.13
N GLY A 18 -15.22 -10.52 9.15
CA GLY A 18 -14.60 -10.53 10.48
C GLY A 18 -14.29 -9.14 11.01
N ASP A 19 -14.20 -9.03 12.34
CA ASP A 19 -13.90 -7.78 13.06
C ASP A 19 -12.38 -7.50 13.16
N GLY A 20 -11.54 -8.30 12.49
CA GLY A 20 -10.08 -8.26 12.62
C GLY A 20 -9.38 -7.19 11.79
N THR A 21 -10.07 -6.55 10.87
CA THR A 21 -9.53 -5.42 10.12
C THR A 21 -10.44 -4.22 10.36
N ARG A 22 -9.91 -3.18 11.01
CA ARG A 22 -10.57 -1.87 11.05
C ARG A 22 -10.65 -1.40 9.60
N PRO A 23 -11.86 -1.26 9.01
CA PRO A 23 -11.90 -0.81 7.63
C PRO A 23 -11.32 0.60 7.61
N THR A 24 -10.23 0.80 6.86
CA THR A 24 -9.79 2.14 6.49
C THR A 24 -11.01 2.84 5.92
N THR A 25 -11.57 3.78 6.66
CA THR A 25 -12.84 4.39 6.29
C THR A 25 -12.70 5.03 4.93
N ASP A 26 -13.79 5.13 4.16
CA ASP A 26 -13.78 5.81 2.86
C ASP A 26 -13.11 7.20 2.97
N ARG A 27 -13.26 7.88 4.12
CA ARG A 27 -12.64 9.19 4.41
C ARG A 27 -11.11 9.11 4.54
N VAL A 28 -10.57 8.12 5.24
CA VAL A 28 -9.10 7.95 5.40
C VAL A 28 -8.50 7.59 4.05
N ARG A 29 -9.12 6.67 3.32
CA ARG A 29 -8.68 6.30 1.97
C ARG A 29 -8.71 7.47 1.00
N GLU A 30 -9.75 8.31 1.03
CA GLU A 30 -9.82 9.53 0.21
C GLU A 30 -8.73 10.53 0.59
N SER A 31 -8.49 10.72 1.89
CA SER A 31 -7.43 11.59 2.40
C SER A 31 -6.05 11.12 1.96
N LEU A 32 -5.78 9.82 2.07
CA LEU A 32 -4.54 9.20 1.59
C LEU A 32 -4.35 9.42 0.09
N MET A 33 -5.34 9.04 -0.72
CA MET A 33 -5.24 9.16 -2.18
C MET A 33 -5.06 10.62 -2.63
N SER A 34 -5.70 11.58 -1.95
CA SER A 34 -5.53 13.00 -2.24
C SER A 34 -4.12 13.48 -1.92
N ALA A 35 -3.53 13.02 -0.82
CA ALA A 35 -2.16 13.33 -0.46
C ALA A 35 -1.15 12.75 -1.47
N LEU A 36 -1.33 11.49 -1.87
CA LEU A 36 -0.49 10.82 -2.87
C LEU A 36 -0.56 11.50 -4.24
N VAL A 37 -1.77 11.87 -4.70
CA VAL A 37 -1.95 12.63 -5.94
C VAL A 37 -1.23 13.98 -5.88
N SER A 38 -1.26 14.65 -4.72
CA SER A 38 -0.57 15.94 -4.55
C SER A 38 0.95 15.79 -4.53
N LEU A 39 1.47 14.75 -3.86
CA LEU A 39 2.91 14.52 -3.73
C LEU A 39 3.56 14.07 -5.05
N ARG A 40 2.83 13.26 -5.83
CA ARG A 40 3.31 12.62 -7.05
C ARG A 40 2.86 13.30 -8.35
N ASP A 41 2.07 14.37 -8.28
CA ASP A 41 1.42 15.00 -9.44
C ASP A 41 0.55 13.99 -10.24
N GLY A 42 -0.19 13.13 -9.53
CA GLY A 42 -1.05 12.10 -10.08
C GLY A 42 -0.53 10.67 -9.84
N LEU A 43 -1.36 9.69 -10.18
CA LEU A 43 -1.01 8.26 -10.07
C LEU A 43 -0.81 7.61 -11.46
N ASP A 44 -0.89 8.39 -12.54
CA ASP A 44 -0.78 7.86 -13.90
C ASP A 44 0.53 7.09 -14.09
N GLY A 45 0.38 5.89 -14.62
CA GLY A 45 1.50 5.00 -14.91
C GLY A 45 2.21 4.41 -13.69
N ALA A 46 1.77 4.65 -12.45
CA ALA A 46 2.41 4.12 -11.26
C ALA A 46 2.40 2.59 -11.20
N VAL A 47 3.50 2.00 -10.74
CA VAL A 47 3.60 0.59 -10.35
C VAL A 47 3.45 0.50 -8.84
N VAL A 48 2.43 -0.22 -8.39
CA VAL A 48 2.00 -0.26 -6.99
C VAL A 48 2.34 -1.61 -6.36
N LEU A 49 2.87 -1.59 -5.14
CA LEU A 49 2.89 -2.73 -4.22
C LEU A 49 1.91 -2.45 -3.07
N ASP A 50 0.99 -3.37 -2.85
CA ASP A 50 0.15 -3.42 -1.65
C ASP A 50 0.59 -4.63 -0.83
N ALA A 51 1.39 -4.39 0.19
CA ALA A 51 2.10 -5.44 0.91
C ALA A 51 1.19 -6.21 1.87
N PHE A 52 0.06 -5.60 2.29
CA PHE A 52 -0.92 -6.18 3.23
C PHE A 52 -2.34 -5.90 2.72
N ALA A 53 -2.67 -6.46 1.56
CA ALA A 53 -3.74 -5.94 0.71
C ALA A 53 -5.17 -6.09 1.27
N GLY A 54 -5.43 -7.01 2.20
CA GLY A 54 -6.75 -7.18 2.82
C GLY A 54 -7.87 -7.42 1.79
N SER A 55 -8.63 -6.38 1.47
CA SER A 55 -9.64 -6.41 0.41
C SER A 55 -9.12 -5.97 -0.97
N GLY A 56 -7.90 -5.46 -1.05
CA GLY A 56 -7.31 -4.83 -2.22
C GLY A 56 -7.78 -3.39 -2.46
N ALA A 57 -8.49 -2.77 -1.51
CA ALA A 57 -9.16 -1.50 -1.72
C ALA A 57 -8.21 -0.35 -2.08
N LEU A 58 -7.01 -0.28 -1.46
CA LEU A 58 -6.01 0.76 -1.75
C LEU A 58 -5.46 0.62 -3.16
N SER A 59 -5.01 -0.57 -3.52
CA SER A 59 -4.51 -0.85 -4.88
C SER A 59 -5.55 -0.67 -5.97
N LEU A 60 -6.78 -1.13 -5.73
CA LEU A 60 -7.86 -1.00 -6.72
C LEU A 60 -8.30 0.46 -6.88
N GLU A 61 -8.24 1.26 -5.82
CA GLU A 61 -8.43 2.71 -5.89
C GLU A 61 -7.31 3.38 -6.68
N ALA A 62 -6.04 3.00 -6.44
CA ALA A 62 -4.89 3.53 -7.19
C ALA A 62 -4.98 3.20 -8.69
N LEU A 63 -5.32 1.94 -9.04
CA LEU A 63 -5.58 1.53 -10.43
C LEU A 63 -6.72 2.33 -11.07
N SER A 64 -7.79 2.60 -10.31
CA SER A 64 -8.91 3.43 -10.78
C SER A 64 -8.49 4.87 -11.08
N ARG A 65 -7.45 5.37 -10.41
CA ARG A 65 -6.92 6.74 -10.55
C ARG A 65 -5.75 6.86 -11.52
N GLY A 66 -5.46 5.81 -12.31
CA GLY A 66 -4.47 5.87 -13.37
C GLY A 66 -3.21 5.04 -13.15
N ALA A 67 -3.04 4.39 -11.99
CA ALA A 67 -1.92 3.47 -11.81
C ALA A 67 -1.93 2.37 -12.90
N ASP A 68 -0.75 2.03 -13.39
CA ASP A 68 -0.59 1.08 -14.49
C ASP A 68 -0.81 -0.35 -14.02
N THR A 69 -0.12 -0.75 -12.96
CA THR A 69 -0.20 -2.10 -12.44
C THR A 69 -0.08 -2.14 -10.91
N ALA A 70 -0.68 -3.14 -10.29
CA ALA A 70 -0.60 -3.38 -8.87
C ALA A 70 -0.28 -4.84 -8.55
N VAL A 71 0.66 -5.04 -7.62
CA VAL A 71 0.95 -6.33 -6.99
C VAL A 71 0.36 -6.29 -5.59
N LEU A 72 -0.62 -7.17 -5.32
CA LEU A 72 -1.32 -7.27 -4.05
C LEU A 72 -0.84 -8.50 -3.31
N CYS A 73 -0.22 -8.34 -2.14
CA CYS A 73 0.22 -9.44 -1.31
C CYS A 73 -0.77 -9.67 -0.17
N GLU A 74 -1.23 -10.92 -0.01
CA GLU A 74 -2.16 -11.26 1.06
C GLU A 74 -1.89 -12.69 1.56
N ARG A 75 -1.74 -12.85 2.89
CA ARG A 75 -1.47 -14.15 3.51
C ARG A 75 -2.73 -14.89 3.92
N ASP A 76 -3.80 -14.16 4.26
CA ASP A 76 -5.07 -14.75 4.63
C ASP A 76 -5.81 -15.26 3.39
N ARG A 77 -6.30 -16.51 3.47
CA ARG A 77 -6.93 -17.17 2.32
C ARG A 77 -8.29 -16.58 1.97
N ASP A 78 -9.05 -16.15 2.96
CA ASP A 78 -10.40 -15.61 2.77
C ASP A 78 -10.31 -14.19 2.23
N ALA A 79 -9.38 -13.38 2.74
CA ALA A 79 -9.07 -12.05 2.20
C ALA A 79 -8.53 -12.15 0.75
N ALA A 80 -7.63 -13.08 0.46
CA ALA A 80 -7.14 -13.31 -0.89
C ALA A 80 -8.26 -13.69 -1.87
N ALA A 81 -9.24 -14.49 -1.43
CA ALA A 81 -10.41 -14.80 -2.25
C ALA A 81 -11.32 -13.58 -2.47
N VAL A 82 -11.38 -12.63 -1.51
CA VAL A 82 -12.06 -11.34 -1.69
C VAL A 82 -11.36 -10.51 -2.75
N ILE A 83 -10.03 -10.40 -2.69
CA ILE A 83 -9.25 -9.67 -3.70
C ILE A 83 -9.54 -10.20 -5.11
N GLU A 84 -9.53 -11.53 -5.30
CA GLU A 84 -9.82 -12.13 -6.60
C GLU A 84 -11.21 -11.77 -7.13
N ARG A 85 -12.24 -11.80 -6.26
CA ARG A 85 -13.59 -11.37 -6.64
C ARG A 85 -13.63 -9.90 -7.04
N ASN A 86 -12.93 -9.04 -6.29
CA ASN A 86 -12.87 -7.61 -6.56
C ASN A 86 -12.15 -7.31 -7.89
N ILE A 87 -11.02 -7.96 -8.16
CA ILE A 87 -10.28 -7.87 -9.44
C ILE A 87 -11.20 -8.30 -10.59
N SER A 88 -11.87 -9.46 -10.46
CA SER A 88 -12.79 -9.97 -11.46
C SER A 88 -13.98 -9.05 -11.70
N ALA A 89 -14.58 -8.50 -10.63
CA ALA A 89 -15.70 -7.57 -10.71
C ALA A 89 -15.34 -6.28 -11.46
N LEU A 90 -14.10 -5.83 -11.35
CA LEU A 90 -13.56 -4.67 -12.08
C LEU A 90 -13.07 -5.06 -13.49
N ARG A 91 -13.07 -6.34 -13.85
CA ARG A 91 -12.56 -6.88 -15.14
C ARG A 91 -11.09 -6.55 -15.39
N LEU A 92 -10.30 -6.49 -14.33
CA LEU A 92 -8.87 -6.26 -14.44
C LEU A 92 -8.15 -7.55 -14.85
N GLY A 93 -7.27 -7.44 -15.84
CA GLY A 93 -6.37 -8.52 -16.25
C GLY A 93 -5.22 -8.71 -15.27
N HIS A 94 -4.54 -9.84 -15.38
CA HIS A 94 -3.38 -10.17 -14.53
C HIS A 94 -2.17 -9.24 -14.77
N ASP A 95 -2.13 -8.59 -15.91
CA ASP A 95 -1.19 -7.52 -16.27
C ASP A 95 -1.42 -6.23 -15.47
N ARG A 96 -2.68 -5.93 -15.11
CA ARG A 96 -3.08 -4.75 -14.33
C ARG A 96 -3.09 -5.01 -12.82
N ALA A 97 -3.59 -6.17 -12.39
CA ALA A 97 -3.72 -6.51 -10.97
C ALA A 97 -3.30 -7.96 -10.71
N ARG A 98 -2.21 -8.15 -9.95
CA ARG A 98 -1.66 -9.46 -9.64
C ARG A 98 -1.72 -9.75 -8.14
N LEU A 99 -2.51 -10.74 -7.75
CA LEU A 99 -2.50 -11.27 -6.38
C LEU A 99 -1.33 -12.24 -6.17
N VAL A 100 -0.56 -11.98 -5.12
CA VAL A 100 0.48 -12.86 -4.59
C VAL A 100 0.06 -13.36 -3.22
N ARG A 101 -0.23 -14.66 -3.12
CA ARG A 101 -0.65 -15.29 -1.85
C ARG A 101 0.56 -15.65 -1.01
N GLY A 102 0.62 -15.14 0.19
CA GLY A 102 1.65 -15.46 1.16
C GLY A 102 2.07 -14.29 2.02
N ASP A 103 2.94 -14.57 2.97
CA ASP A 103 3.49 -13.59 3.89
C ASP A 103 4.61 -12.80 3.20
N VAL A 104 4.36 -11.52 2.94
CA VAL A 104 5.31 -10.63 2.27
C VAL A 104 6.57 -10.39 3.10
N LEU A 105 6.46 -10.40 4.43
CA LEU A 105 7.61 -10.24 5.32
C LEU A 105 8.63 -11.38 5.17
N LYS A 106 8.15 -12.58 4.81
CA LYS A 106 9.01 -13.76 4.60
C LYS A 106 9.49 -13.92 3.16
N ARG A 107 8.65 -13.57 2.19
CA ARG A 107 8.91 -13.86 0.77
C ARG A 107 9.33 -12.64 -0.04
N GLY A 108 9.05 -11.43 0.46
CA GLY A 108 9.15 -10.22 -0.33
C GLY A 108 8.11 -10.18 -1.46
N ALA A 109 8.28 -9.24 -2.37
CA ALA A 109 7.47 -9.11 -3.56
C ALA A 109 8.37 -8.80 -4.77
N ALA A 110 8.06 -9.38 -5.92
CA ALA A 110 8.77 -9.09 -7.16
C ALA A 110 8.00 -8.04 -7.96
N ALA A 111 8.70 -7.00 -8.38
CA ALA A 111 8.15 -5.97 -9.24
C ALA A 111 7.83 -6.52 -10.65
N PRO A 112 6.75 -6.05 -11.28
CA PRO A 112 6.24 -6.59 -12.55
C PRO A 112 6.93 -5.91 -13.76
N GLY A 113 8.24 -6.11 -13.93
CA GLY A 113 9.00 -5.60 -15.07
C GLY A 113 9.68 -4.25 -14.84
N ARG A 114 9.18 -3.39 -13.97
CA ARG A 114 9.84 -2.15 -13.50
C ARG A 114 9.61 -1.95 -11.99
N PRO A 115 10.49 -1.16 -11.31
CA PRO A 115 10.40 -0.94 -9.87
C PRO A 115 9.06 -0.37 -9.43
N PHE A 116 8.70 -0.57 -8.16
CA PHE A 116 7.53 0.01 -7.53
C PHE A 116 7.73 1.51 -7.29
N ASP A 117 6.80 2.32 -7.77
CA ASP A 117 6.73 3.76 -7.56
C ASP A 117 5.96 4.10 -6.27
N LEU A 118 5.06 3.20 -5.84
CA LEU A 118 4.20 3.39 -4.69
C LEU A 118 4.09 2.08 -3.90
N VAL A 119 4.31 2.15 -2.59
CA VAL A 119 4.15 1.01 -1.69
C VAL A 119 3.14 1.34 -0.60
N PHE A 120 2.09 0.53 -0.47
CA PHE A 120 1.15 0.56 0.64
C PHE A 120 1.56 -0.45 1.71
N LEU A 121 1.69 0.00 2.94
CA LEU A 121 1.98 -0.76 4.14
C LEU A 121 0.88 -0.50 5.16
N ASP A 122 -0.07 -1.43 5.27
CA ASP A 122 -1.14 -1.44 6.28
C ASP A 122 -1.10 -2.79 7.02
N PRO A 123 -0.01 -3.04 7.78
CA PRO A 123 0.18 -4.30 8.49
C PRO A 123 -0.77 -4.41 9.69
N PRO A 124 -1.02 -5.64 10.20
CA PRO A 124 -1.63 -5.81 11.51
C PRO A 124 -0.85 -5.03 12.59
N TYR A 125 -1.53 -4.37 13.51
CA TYR A 125 -0.93 -3.54 14.57
C TYR A 125 0.14 -4.24 15.45
N ALA A 126 0.12 -5.57 15.52
CA ALA A 126 1.15 -6.33 16.23
C ALA A 126 2.45 -6.51 15.44
N THR A 127 2.56 -5.94 14.23
CA THR A 127 3.76 -6.05 13.40
C THR A 127 4.78 -5.01 13.87
N ASP A 128 5.99 -5.48 14.23
CA ASP A 128 7.08 -4.60 14.64
C ASP A 128 7.48 -3.67 13.46
N PRO A 129 7.55 -2.34 13.67
CA PRO A 129 8.06 -1.41 12.66
C PRO A 129 9.40 -1.81 12.05
N ALA A 130 10.29 -2.43 12.82
CA ALA A 130 11.57 -2.92 12.31
C ALA A 130 11.42 -4.01 11.23
N GLU A 131 10.39 -4.85 11.29
CA GLU A 131 10.10 -5.84 10.24
C GLU A 131 9.67 -5.16 8.93
N ILE A 132 8.92 -4.05 9.04
CA ILE A 132 8.45 -3.24 7.91
C ILE A 132 9.62 -2.57 7.21
N PHE A 133 10.49 -1.88 7.96
CA PHE A 133 11.69 -1.26 7.38
C PHE A 133 12.68 -2.32 6.86
N GLY A 134 12.76 -3.48 7.51
CA GLY A 134 13.49 -4.63 6.98
C GLY A 134 12.93 -5.16 5.65
N LEU A 135 11.61 -5.12 5.44
CA LEU A 135 11.00 -5.43 4.14
C LEU A 135 11.41 -4.40 3.08
N LEU A 136 11.33 -3.10 3.38
CA LEU A 136 11.75 -2.03 2.47
C LEU A 136 13.24 -2.17 2.08
N GLY A 137 14.10 -2.49 3.05
CA GLY A 137 15.51 -2.76 2.80
C GLY A 137 15.72 -3.89 1.80
N ARG A 138 15.08 -5.05 2.03
CA ARG A 138 15.16 -6.21 1.10
C ARG A 138 14.63 -5.92 -0.29
N LEU A 139 13.55 -5.13 -0.41
CA LEU A 139 13.02 -4.70 -1.70
C LEU A 139 13.97 -3.74 -2.41
N GLY A 140 14.63 -2.86 -1.65
CA GLY A 140 15.67 -1.96 -2.16
C GLY A 140 16.88 -2.72 -2.69
N ASP A 141 17.41 -3.67 -1.91
CA ASP A 141 18.55 -4.54 -2.29
C ASP A 141 18.25 -5.37 -3.54
N ALA A 142 16.98 -5.76 -3.73
CA ALA A 142 16.50 -6.47 -4.91
C ALA A 142 16.28 -5.56 -6.13
N GLY A 143 16.50 -4.23 -6.02
CA GLY A 143 16.22 -3.27 -7.08
C GLY A 143 14.72 -3.12 -7.41
N ALA A 144 13.85 -3.51 -6.48
CA ALA A 144 12.40 -3.50 -6.70
C ALA A 144 11.74 -2.14 -6.42
N LEU A 145 12.48 -1.17 -5.85
CA LEU A 145 11.97 0.15 -5.46
C LEU A 145 12.50 1.23 -6.42
N ALA A 146 11.63 2.10 -6.89
CA ALA A 146 11.99 3.25 -7.71
C ALA A 146 12.80 4.28 -6.90
N ARG A 147 13.50 5.18 -7.61
CA ARG A 147 14.28 6.26 -6.99
C ARG A 147 13.37 7.28 -6.29
N ASP A 148 12.25 7.60 -6.94
CA ASP A 148 11.20 8.54 -6.50
C ASP A 148 10.02 7.80 -5.82
N LEU A 149 10.35 6.71 -5.10
CA LEU A 149 9.39 5.91 -4.34
C LEU A 149 8.67 6.75 -3.30
N ILE A 150 7.35 6.59 -3.24
CA ILE A 150 6.52 7.00 -2.10
C ILE A 150 6.01 5.76 -1.38
N VAL A 151 6.16 5.74 -0.06
CA VAL A 151 5.61 4.70 0.81
C VAL A 151 4.50 5.30 1.65
N SER A 152 3.33 4.68 1.66
CA SER A 152 2.27 4.96 2.63
C SER A 152 2.33 3.90 3.71
N TYR A 153 2.56 4.31 4.96
CA TYR A 153 2.64 3.40 6.10
C TYR A 153 1.60 3.77 7.16
N GLU A 154 0.68 2.85 7.40
CA GLU A 154 -0.31 2.92 8.49
C GLU A 154 0.19 2.11 9.68
N HIS A 155 0.22 2.72 10.88
CA HIS A 155 0.72 2.10 12.11
C HIS A 155 0.00 2.64 13.34
N ASP A 156 0.24 2.05 14.52
CA ASP A 156 -0.25 2.55 15.79
C ASP A 156 0.48 3.85 16.16
N ALA A 157 -0.23 4.85 16.69
CA ALA A 157 0.37 6.12 17.08
C ALA A 157 1.40 5.98 18.21
N SER A 158 1.34 4.90 18.99
CA SER A 158 2.38 4.60 19.98
C SER A 158 3.74 4.26 19.37
N ASP A 159 3.79 3.94 18.09
CA ASP A 159 5.02 3.60 17.36
C ASP A 159 5.65 4.81 16.63
N ASP A 160 5.06 6.02 16.73
CA ASP A 160 5.49 7.22 16.00
C ASP A 160 6.99 7.49 16.13
N ASP A 161 7.56 7.46 17.34
CA ASP A 161 8.98 7.72 17.60
C ASP A 161 9.88 6.62 17.00
N ALA A 162 9.45 5.37 17.11
CA ALA A 162 10.17 4.23 16.55
C ALA A 162 10.18 4.28 15.00
N VAL A 163 9.05 4.61 14.41
CA VAL A 163 8.90 4.76 12.95
C VAL A 163 9.77 5.90 12.44
N GLU A 164 9.79 7.06 13.13
CA GLU A 164 10.64 8.20 12.76
C GLU A 164 12.14 7.84 12.78
N THR A 165 12.61 7.22 13.86
CA THR A 165 14.00 6.75 13.97
C THR A 165 14.36 5.74 12.89
N LEU A 166 13.46 4.77 12.60
CA LEU A 166 13.69 3.75 11.58
C LEU A 166 13.65 4.33 10.17
N ALA A 167 12.78 5.30 9.89
CA ALA A 167 12.74 5.99 8.61
C ALA A 167 14.07 6.69 8.32
N GLU A 168 14.55 7.55 9.25
CA GLU A 168 15.80 8.26 9.11
C GLU A 168 17.01 7.31 8.90
N THR A 169 17.12 6.27 9.73
CA THR A 169 18.23 5.31 9.65
C THR A 169 18.18 4.40 8.42
N SER A 170 16.99 4.25 7.81
CA SER A 170 16.77 3.47 6.59
C SER A 170 16.81 4.30 5.30
N GLY A 171 17.11 5.61 5.40
CA GLY A 171 17.22 6.50 4.26
C GLY A 171 15.88 6.98 3.72
N TYR A 172 14.90 7.16 4.59
CA TYR A 172 13.60 7.77 4.29
C TYR A 172 13.37 9.03 5.12
N GLU A 173 12.57 9.95 4.60
CA GLU A 173 12.01 11.07 5.33
C GLU A 173 10.49 10.99 5.37
N ILE A 174 9.90 11.52 6.46
CA ILE A 174 8.44 11.60 6.61
C ILE A 174 7.97 12.89 5.93
N ALA A 175 7.49 12.79 4.70
CA ALA A 175 6.96 13.92 3.94
C ALA A 175 5.60 14.41 4.49
N SER A 176 4.82 13.53 5.11
CA SER A 176 3.53 13.87 5.72
C SER A 176 3.16 12.87 6.80
N ARG A 177 2.73 13.35 7.97
CA ARG A 177 2.16 12.54 9.06
C ARG A 177 0.75 13.00 9.37
N ARG A 178 -0.20 12.07 9.52
CA ARG A 178 -1.59 12.36 9.87
C ARG A 178 -2.09 11.35 10.90
N HIS A 179 -2.76 11.86 11.94
CA HIS A 179 -3.34 11.02 13.00
C HIS A 179 -4.86 10.86 12.81
N PHE A 180 -5.33 9.63 12.99
CA PHE A 180 -6.74 9.26 12.93
C PHE A 180 -7.11 8.41 14.17
N GLY A 181 -7.29 9.07 15.31
CA GLY A 181 -7.41 8.41 16.61
C GLY A 181 -6.08 7.77 17.01
N ASP A 182 -6.09 6.46 17.24
CA ASP A 182 -4.90 5.68 17.61
C ASP A 182 -4.07 5.22 16.40
N THR A 183 -4.46 5.64 15.20
CA THR A 183 -3.76 5.29 13.95
C THR A 183 -2.99 6.48 13.43
N THR A 184 -1.74 6.27 13.05
CA THR A 184 -0.92 7.20 12.28
C THR A 184 -0.77 6.72 10.84
N LEU A 185 -0.88 7.65 9.92
CA LEU A 185 -0.63 7.47 8.51
C LEU A 185 0.54 8.34 8.09
N ASP A 186 1.66 7.72 7.78
CA ASP A 186 2.86 8.39 7.28
C ASP A 186 3.00 8.21 5.77
N LEU A 187 3.40 9.27 5.09
CA LEU A 187 3.94 9.22 3.74
C LEU A 187 5.44 9.43 3.82
N LEU A 188 6.18 8.41 3.39
CA LEU A 188 7.65 8.42 3.39
C LEU A 188 8.15 8.62 1.97
N GLU A 189 9.16 9.46 1.81
CA GLU A 189 9.93 9.63 0.58
C GLU A 189 11.35 9.10 0.79
N ARG A 190 11.93 8.57 -0.27
CA ARG A 190 13.29 8.07 -0.22
C ARG A 190 14.28 9.24 -0.27
N LEU A 191 15.22 9.30 0.68
CA LEU A 191 16.30 10.29 0.63
C LEU A 191 17.21 9.97 -0.56
N CYS A 192 17.32 10.92 -1.50
CA CYS A 192 18.30 10.83 -2.57
C CYS A 192 19.68 11.12 -1.99
N THR A 193 20.50 10.08 -1.76
CA THR A 193 21.94 10.29 -1.64
C THR A 193 22.48 10.68 -3.01
N GLU A 194 23.04 11.89 -3.13
CA GLU A 194 23.76 12.37 -4.32
C GLU A 194 24.94 11.46 -4.69
#